data_831194ca0ca13ce802d6bceefcc1067a
#
_entry.id   831194ca0ca13ce802d6bceefcc1067a
#
_cell.length_a   1.000
_cell.length_b   1.000
_cell.length_c   1.000
_cell.angle_alpha   90.00
_cell.angle_beta   90.00
_cell.angle_gamma   90.00
#
_symmetry.space_group_name_H-M   'P 1'
#
loop_
_entity.id
_entity.type
_entity.pdbx_description
1 polymer ?
#
loop_
_entity_poly.entity_id
_entity_poly.type
_entity_poly.pdbx_seq_one_letter_code
_entity_poly.pdbx_strand_id
1 'polypeptide(L)'
;MSEEKPDSEMLNAFAKEARQRCDVIAAGLDTGTSDFETLRQEAHALHGTASTLGLRRLAELAGLMESDLSDAAKAGEIRPNRAAQISEAAEALASGVKAEANGEEEPPDVGRSLSQLFAL
;
A
#
# COMPACT_ATOMS: atom_id res chain seq x y z
N MET A 1 9.44 27.28 13.10
CA MET A 1 8.92 26.03 13.61
C MET A 1 9.17 24.89 12.67
N SER A 2 9.79 23.87 13.16
CA SER A 2 10.08 22.73 12.30
C SER A 2 8.81 21.95 11.98
N GLU A 3 8.84 21.23 10.89
CA GLU A 3 7.76 20.30 10.58
C GLU A 3 7.67 19.23 11.65
N GLU A 4 6.47 18.92 12.01
CA GLU A 4 6.26 17.84 12.94
C GLU A 4 6.38 16.52 12.21
N LYS A 5 7.25 15.67 12.70
CA LYS A 5 7.36 14.31 12.19
C LYS A 5 6.49 13.41 13.06
N PRO A 6 5.89 12.37 12.47
CA PRO A 6 5.19 11.38 13.27
C PRO A 6 6.15 10.80 14.30
N ASP A 7 5.68 10.58 15.52
CA ASP A 7 6.55 9.99 16.51
C ASP A 7 6.73 8.49 16.23
N SER A 8 7.74 7.91 16.88
CA SER A 8 8.10 6.52 16.60
C SER A 8 7.03 5.54 17.05
N GLU A 9 6.24 5.88 18.07
CA GLU A 9 5.12 5.01 18.47
C GLU A 9 4.07 4.94 17.36
N MET A 10 3.72 6.09 16.79
CA MET A 10 2.74 6.12 15.70
C MET A 10 3.25 5.37 14.48
N LEU A 11 4.52 5.56 14.13
CA LEU A 11 5.10 4.87 12.99
C LEU A 11 5.19 3.37 13.23
N ASN A 12 5.54 2.94 14.43
CA ASN A 12 5.60 1.52 14.76
C ASN A 12 4.21 0.89 14.73
N ALA A 13 3.20 1.60 15.23
CA ALA A 13 1.82 1.11 15.17
C ALA A 13 1.36 0.97 13.73
N PHE A 14 1.68 1.97 12.89
CA PHE A 14 1.31 1.91 11.47
C PHE A 14 2.07 0.80 10.77
N ALA A 15 3.33 0.55 11.11
CA ALA A 15 4.10 -0.53 10.48
C ALA A 15 3.43 -1.89 10.72
N LYS A 16 2.91 -2.11 11.92
CA LYS A 16 2.16 -3.35 12.22
C LYS A 16 0.86 -3.42 11.44
N GLU A 17 0.11 -2.33 11.42
CA GLU A 17 -1.15 -2.27 10.68
C GLU A 17 -0.90 -2.49 9.19
N ALA A 18 0.12 -1.83 8.64
CA ALA A 18 0.43 -1.93 7.22
C ALA A 18 0.81 -3.36 6.85
N ARG A 19 1.58 -4.05 7.72
CA ARG A 19 1.94 -5.44 7.46
C ARG A 19 0.69 -6.31 7.36
N GLN A 20 -0.22 -6.14 8.30
CA GLN A 20 -1.44 -6.93 8.33
C GLN A 20 -2.33 -6.67 7.11
N ARG A 21 -2.55 -5.40 6.79
CA ARG A 21 -3.43 -5.05 5.66
C ARG A 21 -2.81 -5.41 4.33
N CYS A 22 -1.50 -5.21 4.18
CA CYS A 22 -0.82 -5.59 2.95
C CYS A 22 -0.83 -7.10 2.75
N ASP A 23 -0.70 -7.87 3.83
CA ASP A 23 -0.79 -9.33 3.74
C ASP A 23 -2.18 -9.78 3.31
N VAL A 24 -3.24 -9.11 3.78
CA VAL A 24 -4.61 -9.42 3.33
C VAL A 24 -4.75 -9.16 1.83
N ILE A 25 -4.22 -8.04 1.35
CA ILE A 25 -4.30 -7.71 -0.08
C ILE A 25 -3.56 -8.77 -0.90
N ALA A 26 -2.30 -9.04 -0.55
CA ALA A 26 -1.48 -9.99 -1.31
C ALA A 26 -2.08 -11.38 -1.28
N ALA A 27 -2.52 -11.85 -0.11
CA ALA A 27 -3.11 -13.18 0.01
C ALA A 27 -4.40 -13.29 -0.80
N GLY A 28 -5.23 -12.25 -0.78
CA GLY A 28 -6.47 -12.24 -1.56
C GLY A 28 -6.18 -12.35 -3.05
N LEU A 29 -5.23 -11.57 -3.56
CA LEU A 29 -4.88 -11.61 -4.98
C LEU A 29 -4.24 -12.95 -5.35
N ASP A 30 -3.38 -13.48 -4.49
CA ASP A 30 -2.70 -14.75 -4.75
C ASP A 30 -3.68 -15.93 -4.78
N THR A 31 -4.73 -15.88 -3.96
CA THR A 31 -5.72 -16.96 -3.92
C THR A 31 -6.84 -16.77 -4.95
N GLY A 32 -6.80 -15.69 -5.71
CA GLY A 32 -7.78 -15.45 -6.77
C GLY A 32 -9.14 -15.01 -6.25
N THR A 33 -9.17 -14.25 -5.16
CA THR A 33 -10.45 -13.76 -4.63
C THR A 33 -11.17 -12.90 -5.66
N SER A 34 -12.50 -12.95 -5.63
CA SER A 34 -13.32 -12.02 -6.40
C SER A 34 -13.82 -10.85 -5.54
N ASP A 35 -13.47 -10.85 -4.25
CA ASP A 35 -13.92 -9.81 -3.33
C ASP A 35 -12.93 -8.63 -3.35
N PHE A 36 -12.88 -7.94 -4.49
CA PHE A 36 -11.97 -6.81 -4.65
C PHE A 36 -12.35 -5.62 -3.79
N GLU A 37 -13.62 -5.53 -3.40
CA GLU A 37 -14.07 -4.43 -2.55
C GLU A 37 -13.43 -4.51 -1.15
N THR A 38 -13.31 -5.71 -0.59
CA THR A 38 -12.60 -5.88 0.68
C THR A 38 -11.14 -5.45 0.56
N LEU A 39 -10.48 -5.84 -0.54
CA LEU A 39 -9.09 -5.46 -0.76
C LEU A 39 -8.96 -3.95 -0.97
N ARG A 40 -9.91 -3.34 -1.68
CA ARG A 40 -9.94 -1.89 -1.84
C ARG A 40 -10.04 -1.18 -0.49
N GLN A 41 -10.88 -1.68 0.41
CA GLN A 41 -11.04 -1.10 1.74
C GLN A 41 -9.73 -1.16 2.53
N GLU A 42 -8.97 -2.25 2.39
CA GLU A 42 -7.66 -2.35 3.03
C GLU A 42 -6.71 -1.29 2.50
N ALA A 43 -6.66 -1.12 1.18
CA ALA A 43 -5.81 -0.11 0.56
C ALA A 43 -6.27 1.31 0.94
N HIS A 44 -7.59 1.53 1.04
CA HIS A 44 -8.14 2.82 1.45
C HIS A 44 -7.66 3.20 2.87
N ALA A 45 -7.70 2.24 3.79
CA ALA A 45 -7.24 2.48 5.16
C ALA A 45 -5.76 2.82 5.19
N LEU A 46 -4.94 2.11 4.39
CA LEU A 46 -3.51 2.40 4.28
C LEU A 46 -3.27 3.79 3.73
N HIS A 47 -4.01 4.16 2.69
CA HIS A 47 -3.91 5.48 2.07
C HIS A 47 -4.23 6.57 3.09
N GLY A 48 -5.31 6.39 3.85
CA GLY A 48 -5.73 7.38 4.84
C GLY A 48 -4.69 7.56 5.95
N THR A 49 -4.19 6.47 6.51
CA THR A 49 -3.22 6.55 7.59
C THR A 49 -1.89 7.14 7.10
N ALA A 50 -1.40 6.69 5.95
CA ALA A 50 -0.15 7.22 5.40
C ALA A 50 -0.27 8.73 5.13
N SER A 51 -1.42 9.16 4.60
CA SER A 51 -1.66 10.59 4.35
C SER A 51 -1.66 11.39 5.64
N THR A 52 -2.35 10.88 6.67
CA THR A 52 -2.43 11.54 7.96
C THR A 52 -1.04 11.69 8.60
N LEU A 53 -0.19 10.69 8.43
CA LEU A 53 1.16 10.72 9.00
C LEU A 53 2.16 11.48 8.12
N GLY A 54 1.73 12.00 6.98
CA GLY A 54 2.59 12.78 6.10
C GLY A 54 3.58 11.96 5.29
N LEU A 55 3.34 10.66 5.13
CA LEU A 55 4.21 9.76 4.37
C LEU A 55 3.77 9.79 2.90
N ARG A 56 4.16 10.86 2.20
CA ARG A 56 3.62 11.18 0.88
C ARG A 56 3.75 10.07 -0.15
N ARG A 57 4.95 9.52 -0.29
CA ARG A 57 5.19 8.51 -1.33
C ARG A 57 4.45 7.22 -1.02
N LEU A 58 4.41 6.84 0.25
CA LEU A 58 3.67 5.66 0.67
C LEU A 58 2.17 5.87 0.53
N ALA A 59 1.68 7.07 0.83
CA ALA A 59 0.28 7.42 0.61
C ALA A 59 -0.07 7.34 -0.88
N GLU A 60 0.82 7.84 -1.74
CA GLU A 60 0.61 7.77 -3.18
C GLU A 60 0.54 6.33 -3.65
N LEU A 61 1.43 5.47 -3.16
CA LEU A 61 1.42 4.06 -3.52
C LEU A 61 0.12 3.38 -3.10
N ALA A 62 -0.32 3.62 -1.87
CA ALA A 62 -1.59 3.06 -1.38
C ALA A 62 -2.77 3.58 -2.20
N GLY A 63 -2.74 4.85 -2.59
CA GLY A 63 -3.80 5.44 -3.42
C GLY A 63 -3.88 4.80 -4.80
N LEU A 64 -2.72 4.50 -5.42
CA LEU A 64 -2.70 3.80 -6.71
C LEU A 64 -3.25 2.39 -6.57
N MET A 65 -2.90 1.69 -5.49
CA MET A 65 -3.43 0.36 -5.21
C MET A 65 -4.94 0.41 -5.04
N GLU A 66 -5.42 1.39 -4.28
CA GLU A 66 -6.84 1.57 -4.05
C GLU A 66 -7.60 1.81 -5.36
N SER A 67 -7.04 2.65 -6.23
CA SER A 67 -7.65 2.96 -7.52
C SER A 67 -7.76 1.72 -8.40
N ASP A 68 -6.68 0.93 -8.48
CA ASP A 68 -6.70 -0.30 -9.28
C ASP A 68 -7.69 -1.31 -8.72
N LEU A 69 -7.76 -1.44 -7.40
CA LEU A 69 -8.69 -2.38 -6.78
C LEU A 69 -10.14 -1.90 -6.93
N SER A 70 -10.37 -0.60 -6.94
CA SER A 70 -11.67 -0.03 -7.22
C SER A 70 -12.12 -0.39 -8.64
N ASP A 71 -11.21 -0.27 -9.61
CA ASP A 71 -11.51 -0.66 -10.99
C ASP A 71 -11.81 -2.16 -11.10
N ALA A 72 -11.03 -2.98 -10.38
CA ALA A 72 -11.27 -4.43 -10.37
C ALA A 72 -12.63 -4.77 -9.76
N ALA A 73 -13.03 -4.06 -8.70
CA ALA A 73 -14.32 -4.29 -8.07
C ALA A 73 -15.47 -3.96 -9.03
N LYS A 74 -15.31 -2.91 -9.81
CA LYS A 74 -16.34 -2.54 -10.81
C LYS A 74 -16.39 -3.52 -11.95
N ALA A 75 -15.22 -4.00 -12.40
CA ALA A 75 -15.13 -4.93 -13.53
C ALA A 75 -15.45 -6.36 -13.12
N GLY A 76 -15.29 -6.72 -11.86
CA GLY A 76 -15.44 -8.07 -11.38
C GLY A 76 -14.26 -8.97 -11.69
N GLU A 77 -13.15 -8.41 -12.17
CA GLU A 77 -11.96 -9.17 -12.53
C GLU A 77 -10.73 -8.28 -12.53
N ILE A 78 -9.56 -8.89 -12.49
CA ILE A 78 -8.29 -8.20 -12.58
C ILE A 78 -7.35 -9.02 -13.45
N ARG A 79 -6.56 -8.32 -14.28
CA ARG A 79 -5.58 -9.02 -15.12
C ARG A 79 -4.45 -9.60 -14.24
N PRO A 80 -3.95 -10.80 -14.58
CA PRO A 80 -2.93 -11.46 -13.73
C PRO A 80 -1.67 -10.61 -13.52
N ASN A 81 -1.19 -9.93 -14.55
CA ASN A 81 0.01 -9.11 -14.39
C ASN A 81 -0.25 -7.91 -13.47
N ARG A 82 -1.45 -7.34 -13.53
CA ARG A 82 -1.80 -6.22 -12.64
C ARG A 82 -1.95 -6.71 -11.21
N ALA A 83 -2.55 -7.89 -11.01
CA ALA A 83 -2.65 -8.50 -9.69
C ALA A 83 -1.26 -8.70 -9.09
N ALA A 84 -0.31 -9.22 -9.89
CA ALA A 84 1.05 -9.41 -9.43
C ALA A 84 1.70 -8.08 -9.04
N GLN A 85 1.48 -7.04 -9.84
CA GLN A 85 2.04 -5.72 -9.54
C GLN A 85 1.48 -5.13 -8.24
N ILE A 86 0.18 -5.34 -7.99
CA ILE A 86 -0.43 -4.86 -6.74
C ILE A 86 0.11 -5.66 -5.54
N SER A 87 0.29 -6.97 -5.69
CA SER A 87 0.89 -7.79 -4.62
C SER A 87 2.31 -7.31 -4.30
N GLU A 88 3.10 -7.01 -5.33
CA GLU A 88 4.45 -6.48 -5.13
C GLU A 88 4.40 -5.11 -4.45
N ALA A 89 3.44 -4.27 -4.86
CA ALA A 89 3.26 -2.95 -4.26
C ALA A 89 2.88 -3.05 -2.79
N ALA A 90 2.04 -4.02 -2.43
CA ALA A 90 1.67 -4.25 -1.03
C ALA A 90 2.90 -4.59 -0.20
N GLU A 91 3.77 -5.47 -0.71
CA GLU A 91 4.99 -5.82 -0.02
C GLU A 91 5.92 -4.60 0.10
N ALA A 92 6.05 -3.82 -0.97
CA ALA A 92 6.88 -2.62 -0.97
C ALA A 92 6.34 -1.59 0.04
N LEU A 93 5.02 -1.44 0.11
CA LEU A 93 4.40 -0.50 1.04
C LEU A 93 4.69 -0.89 2.49
N ALA A 94 4.50 -2.17 2.83
CA ALA A 94 4.77 -2.63 4.18
C ALA A 94 6.23 -2.44 4.55
N SER A 95 7.15 -2.75 3.62
CA SER A 95 8.58 -2.54 3.85
C SER A 95 8.91 -1.06 3.99
N GLY A 96 8.26 -0.21 3.19
CA GLY A 96 8.47 1.23 3.25
C GLY A 96 8.04 1.83 4.59
N VAL A 97 6.90 1.40 5.12
CA VAL A 97 6.44 1.88 6.43
C VAL A 97 7.40 1.41 7.52
N LYS A 98 7.85 0.17 7.44
CA LYS A 98 8.81 -0.37 8.40
C LYS A 98 10.13 0.43 8.38
N ALA A 99 10.63 0.74 7.18
CA ALA A 99 11.84 1.54 7.04
C ALA A 99 11.65 2.93 7.67
N GLU A 100 10.49 3.54 7.44
CA GLU A 100 10.18 4.83 8.03
C GLU A 100 10.19 4.75 9.55
N ALA A 101 9.59 3.70 10.11
CA ALA A 101 9.53 3.50 11.56
C ALA A 101 10.92 3.27 12.15
N ASN A 102 11.84 2.69 11.39
CA ASN A 102 13.20 2.41 11.82
C ASN A 102 14.18 3.54 11.51
N GLY A 103 13.71 4.61 10.88
CA GLY A 103 14.60 5.71 10.48
C GLY A 103 15.54 5.34 9.35
N GLU A 104 15.14 4.37 8.53
CA GLU A 104 15.93 3.88 7.40
C GLU A 104 15.46 4.52 6.10
N GLU A 105 16.30 4.43 5.07
CA GLU A 105 15.94 4.96 3.77
C GLU A 105 14.81 4.14 3.14
N GLU A 106 14.02 4.80 2.28
CA GLU A 106 12.96 4.14 1.56
C GLU A 106 13.53 3.02 0.68
N PRO A 107 12.97 1.80 0.76
CA PRO A 107 13.43 0.72 -0.12
C PRO A 107 13.18 1.05 -1.59
N PRO A 108 14.08 0.63 -2.51
CA PRO A 108 13.92 0.90 -3.94
C PRO A 108 12.64 0.33 -4.53
N ASP A 109 12.08 -0.69 -3.90
CA ASP A 109 10.84 -1.32 -4.37
C ASP A 109 9.67 -0.37 -4.36
N VAL A 110 9.66 0.61 -3.44
CA VAL A 110 8.58 1.61 -3.39
C VAL A 110 8.55 2.41 -4.68
N GLY A 111 9.70 2.94 -5.11
CA GLY A 111 9.78 3.70 -6.36
C GLY A 111 9.43 2.86 -7.57
N ARG A 112 9.88 1.60 -7.58
CA ARG A 112 9.58 0.69 -8.68
C ARG A 112 8.07 0.45 -8.79
N SER A 113 7.42 0.17 -7.66
CA SER A 113 5.98 -0.07 -7.65
C SER A 113 5.18 1.17 -8.02
N LEU A 114 5.61 2.35 -7.55
CA LEU A 114 4.99 3.61 -7.96
C LEU A 114 5.01 3.75 -9.47
N SER A 115 6.17 3.48 -10.09
CA SER A 115 6.30 3.57 -11.55
C SER A 115 5.40 2.57 -12.25
N GLN A 116 5.36 1.34 -11.76
CA GLN A 116 4.57 0.28 -12.38
C GLN A 116 3.07 0.56 -12.31
N LEU A 117 2.58 1.00 -11.15
CA LEU A 117 1.14 1.23 -10.99
C LEU A 117 0.69 2.52 -11.63
N PHE A 118 1.58 3.51 -11.73
CA PHE A 118 1.27 4.75 -12.40
C PHE A 118 1.16 4.54 -13.92
N ALA A 119 1.96 3.65 -14.47
CA ALA A 119 1.95 3.37 -15.90
C ALA A 119 0.69 2.58 -16.26
N LEU A 120 0.01 3.01 -17.30
CA LEU A 120 -1.22 2.35 -17.78
C LEU A 120 -0.94 1.32 -18.87
#